data_e87fb7ded5fe1e006fd5547dcf9047d2
#
_entry.id   e87fb7ded5fe1e006fd5547dcf9047d2
#
_cell.length_a   1.000
_cell.length_b   1.000
_cell.length_c   1.000
_cell.angle_alpha   90.00
_cell.angle_beta   90.00
_cell.angle_gamma   90.00
#
_symmetry.space_group_name_H-M   'P 1'
#
loop_
_entity.id
_entity.type
_entity.pdbx_description
1 polymer ?
#
loop_
_entity_poly.entity_id
_entity_poly.type
_entity_poly.pdbx_seq_one_letter_code
_entity_poly.pdbx_strand_id
1 'polypeptide(L)'
;MISIIVCSLHHKLCVEFEKNVQTTIGNVVYEFVWIDNSDNKYSICQAYNEGVKRARYSYLCFMHEDVVFFTHGWGEMAINAFSDTKVGLLGVQGCTYFDQSTIYWTMSGFKKANTILPWQDCKIKEDDFPVSGDEVVVVDGMWLFTRKEFFLEIYWDEDSYRGFHMYDVDLCMQIINKGMKIKLLRKLWIQHNSYGNWNIDFFNGCKIFHKKWDYILPVSVMPITEEIQKRARQAAMHSICKYGIESAKSQRRLSSWPYKIATKISLLLRKDIW
;
A
#
# COMPACT_ATOMS: atom_id res chain seq x y z
N MET A 1 -18.40 -11.86 -8.28
CA MET A 1 -17.34 -12.84 -8.63
C MET A 1 -15.99 -12.15 -8.57
N ILE A 2 -14.97 -12.78 -7.96
CA ILE A 2 -13.68 -12.18 -7.61
C ILE A 2 -12.53 -12.99 -8.22
N SER A 3 -11.62 -12.35 -8.95
CA SER A 3 -10.31 -12.92 -9.30
C SER A 3 -9.28 -12.46 -8.28
N ILE A 4 -8.74 -13.40 -7.51
CA ILE A 4 -7.71 -13.17 -6.49
C ILE A 4 -6.35 -13.36 -7.16
N ILE A 5 -5.59 -12.28 -7.29
CA ILE A 5 -4.30 -12.23 -7.98
C ILE A 5 -3.19 -12.20 -6.93
N VAL A 6 -2.32 -13.20 -6.97
CA VAL A 6 -1.22 -13.36 -6.00
C VAL A 6 0.08 -13.56 -6.76
N CYS A 7 1.05 -12.69 -6.49
CA CYS A 7 2.44 -12.91 -6.89
C CYS A 7 3.12 -13.74 -5.81
N SER A 8 3.49 -14.98 -6.12
CA SER A 8 4.02 -15.94 -5.16
C SER A 8 5.52 -16.17 -5.35
N LEU A 9 6.26 -16.03 -4.26
CA LEU A 9 7.68 -16.40 -4.16
C LEU A 9 7.87 -17.79 -3.52
N HIS A 10 6.87 -18.25 -2.72
CA HIS A 10 6.99 -19.44 -1.89
C HIS A 10 5.79 -20.38 -2.05
N HIS A 11 5.87 -21.31 -2.97
CA HIS A 11 4.78 -22.24 -3.29
C HIS A 11 4.21 -23.02 -2.07
N LYS A 12 4.98 -23.16 -1.00
CA LYS A 12 4.52 -23.83 0.24
C LYS A 12 3.48 -23.04 1.03
N LEU A 13 3.47 -21.69 0.91
CA LEU A 13 2.50 -20.83 1.59
C LEU A 13 1.11 -20.88 0.93
N CYS A 14 1.04 -21.29 -0.33
CA CYS A 14 -0.19 -21.27 -1.11
C CYS A 14 -1.32 -22.11 -0.50
N VAL A 15 -1.02 -23.29 0.05
CA VAL A 15 -2.05 -24.21 0.58
C VAL A 15 -2.74 -23.64 1.83
N GLU A 16 -1.98 -23.10 2.78
CA GLU A 16 -2.54 -22.48 3.99
C GLU A 16 -3.28 -21.21 3.68
N PHE A 17 -2.74 -20.41 2.79
CA PHE A 17 -3.37 -19.18 2.28
C PHE A 17 -4.71 -19.50 1.60
N GLU A 18 -4.76 -20.45 0.65
CA GLU A 18 -5.99 -20.87 -0.03
C GLU A 18 -7.05 -21.36 0.96
N LYS A 19 -6.66 -22.17 1.95
CA LYS A 19 -7.56 -22.65 2.99
C LYS A 19 -8.12 -21.49 3.83
N ASN A 20 -7.28 -20.52 4.21
CA ASN A 20 -7.71 -19.34 4.95
C ASN A 20 -8.69 -18.50 4.12
N VAL A 21 -8.39 -18.22 2.86
CA VAL A 21 -9.30 -17.51 1.95
C VAL A 21 -10.61 -18.28 1.79
N GLN A 22 -10.56 -19.59 1.52
CA GLN A 22 -11.75 -20.41 1.33
C GLN A 22 -12.69 -20.37 2.54
N THR A 23 -12.14 -20.37 3.75
CA THR A 23 -12.94 -20.37 4.99
C THR A 23 -13.46 -18.97 5.36
N THR A 24 -12.87 -17.90 4.84
CA THR A 24 -13.16 -16.53 5.29
C THR A 24 -13.84 -15.66 4.24
N ILE A 25 -13.71 -15.95 2.95
CA ILE A 25 -14.20 -15.09 1.86
C ILE A 25 -15.72 -14.93 1.83
N GLY A 26 -16.46 -15.91 2.37
CA GLY A 26 -17.92 -15.92 2.37
C GLY A 26 -18.53 -16.61 1.14
N ASN A 27 -19.80 -16.34 0.87
CA ASN A 27 -20.56 -17.01 -0.19
C ASN A 27 -20.43 -16.27 -1.52
N VAL A 28 -19.21 -16.16 -2.06
CA VAL A 28 -18.91 -15.54 -3.34
C VAL A 28 -18.17 -16.50 -4.27
N VAL A 29 -18.45 -16.41 -5.55
CA VAL A 29 -17.68 -17.14 -6.57
C VAL A 29 -16.36 -16.43 -6.78
N TYR A 30 -15.26 -17.17 -6.68
CA TYR A 30 -13.91 -16.62 -6.87
C TYR A 30 -13.01 -17.60 -7.61
N GLU A 31 -11.87 -17.10 -8.04
CA GLU A 31 -10.76 -17.88 -8.57
C GLU A 31 -9.45 -17.35 -8.01
N PHE A 32 -8.43 -18.21 -7.96
CA PHE A 32 -7.05 -17.78 -7.79
C PHE A 32 -6.36 -17.62 -9.15
N VAL A 33 -5.66 -16.53 -9.29
CA VAL A 33 -4.75 -16.25 -10.41
C VAL A 33 -3.34 -16.16 -9.84
N TRP A 34 -2.71 -17.32 -9.73
CA TRP A 34 -1.34 -17.42 -9.24
C TRP A 34 -0.34 -17.00 -10.30
N ILE A 35 0.55 -16.08 -9.95
CA ILE A 35 1.72 -15.71 -10.74
C ILE A 35 2.94 -16.23 -10.00
N ASP A 36 3.48 -17.34 -10.47
CA ASP A 36 4.72 -17.91 -9.94
C ASP A 36 5.88 -16.97 -10.24
N ASN A 37 6.51 -16.48 -9.20
CA ASN A 37 7.67 -15.60 -9.24
C ASN A 37 8.83 -16.13 -8.40
N SER A 38 8.87 -17.45 -8.19
CA SER A 38 9.90 -18.12 -7.39
C SER A 38 11.33 -17.91 -7.94
N ASP A 39 11.45 -17.64 -9.23
CA ASP A 39 12.68 -17.30 -9.94
C ASP A 39 12.95 -15.78 -10.02
N ASN A 40 12.12 -14.96 -9.37
CA ASN A 40 12.21 -13.48 -9.35
C ASN A 40 12.25 -12.82 -10.74
N LYS A 41 11.58 -13.40 -11.72
CA LYS A 41 11.58 -12.88 -13.12
C LYS A 41 10.67 -11.67 -13.31
N TYR A 42 9.67 -11.49 -12.48
CA TYR A 42 8.71 -10.38 -12.56
C TYR A 42 8.97 -9.34 -11.45
N SER A 43 8.84 -8.06 -11.78
CA SER A 43 8.47 -7.05 -10.79
C SER A 43 7.04 -7.28 -10.30
N ILE A 44 6.64 -6.67 -9.19
CA ILE A 44 5.26 -6.79 -8.72
C ILE A 44 4.26 -6.23 -9.74
N CYS A 45 4.60 -5.13 -10.43
CA CYS A 45 3.78 -4.53 -11.48
C CYS A 45 3.59 -5.49 -12.66
N GLN A 46 4.65 -6.13 -13.13
CA GLN A 46 4.58 -7.13 -14.20
C GLN A 46 3.73 -8.33 -13.81
N ALA A 47 3.93 -8.85 -12.59
CA ALA A 47 3.14 -9.97 -12.06
C ALA A 47 1.65 -9.60 -11.99
N TYR A 48 1.32 -8.42 -11.51
CA TYR A 48 -0.07 -7.98 -11.39
C TYR A 48 -0.71 -7.66 -12.75
N ASN A 49 0.03 -7.07 -13.70
CA ASN A 49 -0.45 -6.89 -15.07
C ASN A 49 -0.77 -8.23 -15.74
N GLU A 50 0.10 -9.22 -15.56
CA GLU A 50 -0.15 -10.58 -16.06
C GLU A 50 -1.38 -11.20 -15.37
N GLY A 51 -1.55 -10.96 -14.07
CA GLY A 51 -2.73 -11.39 -13.33
C GLY A 51 -4.01 -10.76 -13.85
N VAL A 52 -4.03 -9.45 -14.16
CA VAL A 52 -5.19 -8.76 -14.76
C VAL A 52 -5.58 -9.39 -16.10
N LYS A 53 -4.60 -9.74 -16.96
CA LYS A 53 -4.86 -10.40 -18.24
C LYS A 53 -5.54 -11.76 -18.09
N ARG A 54 -5.12 -12.55 -17.08
CA ARG A 54 -5.65 -13.90 -16.81
C ARG A 54 -6.98 -13.90 -16.05
N ALA A 55 -7.25 -12.84 -15.27
CA ALA A 55 -8.45 -12.72 -14.46
C ALA A 55 -9.73 -12.79 -15.29
N ARG A 56 -10.70 -13.60 -14.87
CA ARG A 56 -11.98 -13.79 -15.58
C ARG A 56 -13.13 -12.97 -15.01
N TYR A 57 -13.02 -12.52 -13.75
CA TYR A 57 -14.13 -11.92 -13.05
C TYR A 57 -14.06 -10.39 -12.97
N SER A 58 -15.20 -9.78 -12.65
CA SER A 58 -15.39 -8.32 -12.67
C SER A 58 -14.69 -7.59 -11.52
N TYR A 59 -14.41 -8.30 -10.41
CA TYR A 59 -13.67 -7.73 -9.30
C TYR A 59 -12.29 -8.37 -9.23
N LEU A 60 -11.29 -7.55 -9.00
CA LEU A 60 -9.89 -7.95 -8.82
C LEU A 60 -9.48 -7.73 -7.37
N CYS A 61 -8.86 -8.73 -6.78
CA CYS A 61 -8.26 -8.66 -5.46
C CYS A 61 -6.78 -8.97 -5.57
N PHE A 62 -5.92 -7.97 -5.46
CA PHE A 62 -4.48 -8.14 -5.42
C PHE A 62 -4.05 -8.28 -3.98
N MET A 63 -3.26 -9.30 -3.66
CA MET A 63 -2.82 -9.51 -2.29
C MET A 63 -1.49 -10.24 -2.21
N HIS A 64 -0.82 -10.04 -1.06
CA HIS A 64 0.37 -10.78 -0.73
C HIS A 64 0.03 -12.20 -0.28
N GLU A 65 0.94 -13.14 -0.51
CA GLU A 65 0.76 -14.56 -0.11
C GLU A 65 0.90 -14.81 1.39
N ASP A 66 1.33 -13.81 2.16
CA ASP A 66 1.63 -13.91 3.60
C ASP A 66 0.59 -13.20 4.49
N VAL A 67 -0.60 -12.93 3.94
CA VAL A 67 -1.72 -12.38 4.72
C VAL A 67 -2.61 -13.47 5.28
N VAL A 68 -3.19 -13.23 6.46
CA VAL A 68 -4.16 -14.13 7.11
C VAL A 68 -5.41 -13.33 7.47
N PHE A 69 -6.57 -13.79 7.02
CA PHE A 69 -7.85 -13.18 7.29
C PHE A 69 -8.46 -13.72 8.59
N PHE A 70 -8.99 -12.82 9.42
CA PHE A 70 -9.75 -13.14 10.62
C PHE A 70 -11.25 -12.83 10.48
N THR A 71 -11.61 -12.01 9.50
CA THR A 71 -13.01 -11.64 9.24
C THR A 71 -13.61 -12.58 8.22
N HIS A 72 -14.77 -13.18 8.56
CA HIS A 72 -15.56 -13.99 7.64
C HIS A 72 -16.48 -13.10 6.79
N GLY A 73 -16.77 -13.54 5.55
CA GLY A 73 -17.64 -12.81 4.61
C GLY A 73 -16.99 -11.57 3.99
N TRP A 74 -15.67 -11.48 4.00
CA TRP A 74 -14.97 -10.31 3.50
C TRP A 74 -15.17 -10.08 1.99
N GLY A 75 -15.41 -11.15 1.22
CA GLY A 75 -15.67 -11.03 -0.22
C GLY A 75 -16.98 -10.31 -0.52
N GLU A 76 -18.07 -10.66 0.20
CA GLU A 76 -19.36 -9.93 0.09
C GLU A 76 -19.21 -8.49 0.56
N MET A 77 -18.51 -8.27 1.68
CA MET A 77 -18.25 -6.93 2.21
C MET A 77 -17.53 -6.06 1.18
N ALA A 78 -16.49 -6.59 0.52
CA ALA A 78 -15.72 -5.88 -0.48
C ALA A 78 -16.56 -5.55 -1.72
N ILE A 79 -17.36 -6.49 -2.23
CA ILE A 79 -18.27 -6.25 -3.36
C ILE A 79 -19.31 -5.19 -2.99
N ASN A 80 -19.91 -5.27 -1.81
CA ASN A 80 -20.94 -4.34 -1.34
C ASN A 80 -20.40 -2.90 -1.18
N ALA A 81 -19.12 -2.72 -0.85
CA ALA A 81 -18.52 -1.40 -0.76
C ALA A 81 -18.52 -0.64 -2.11
N PHE A 82 -18.57 -1.36 -3.23
CA PHE A 82 -18.70 -0.80 -4.57
C PHE A 82 -20.15 -0.45 -4.98
N SER A 83 -21.12 -0.55 -4.09
CA SER A 83 -22.43 0.07 -4.30
C SER A 83 -22.33 1.61 -4.37
N ASP A 84 -21.34 2.20 -3.70
CA ASP A 84 -20.90 3.56 -3.97
C ASP A 84 -20.07 3.58 -5.25
N THR A 85 -20.66 4.08 -6.33
CA THR A 85 -20.02 4.14 -7.66
C THR A 85 -18.77 5.03 -7.73
N LYS A 86 -18.56 5.89 -6.71
CA LYS A 86 -17.37 6.73 -6.60
C LYS A 86 -16.16 5.99 -6.05
N VAL A 87 -16.34 4.79 -5.49
CA VAL A 87 -15.24 3.99 -4.96
C VAL A 87 -14.47 3.36 -6.12
N GLY A 88 -13.18 3.67 -6.21
CA GLY A 88 -12.25 3.11 -7.19
C GLY A 88 -11.35 2.02 -6.61
N LEU A 89 -11.01 2.11 -5.31
CA LEU A 89 -10.08 1.19 -4.66
C LEU A 89 -10.44 1.01 -3.19
N LEU A 90 -10.30 -0.23 -2.70
CA LEU A 90 -10.34 -0.55 -1.28
C LEU A 90 -8.97 -1.05 -0.81
N GLY A 91 -8.64 -0.73 0.44
CA GLY A 91 -7.51 -1.27 1.18
C GLY A 91 -7.90 -1.54 2.63
N VAL A 92 -6.94 -1.90 3.47
CA VAL A 92 -7.16 -2.16 4.91
C VAL A 92 -6.33 -1.25 5.82
N GLN A 93 -5.31 -0.62 5.27
CA GLN A 93 -4.50 0.38 5.96
C GLN A 93 -3.96 1.41 4.98
N GLY A 94 -3.66 2.61 5.48
CA GLY A 94 -3.19 3.70 4.65
C GLY A 94 -3.17 5.03 5.39
N CYS A 95 -3.33 6.13 4.66
CA CYS A 95 -3.35 7.46 5.26
C CYS A 95 -4.40 8.38 4.61
N THR A 96 -4.81 9.40 5.37
CA THR A 96 -5.82 10.39 4.95
C THR A 96 -5.23 11.67 4.38
N TYR A 97 -3.90 11.81 4.42
CA TYR A 97 -3.15 12.92 3.88
C TYR A 97 -1.80 12.44 3.35
N PHE A 98 -1.42 12.91 2.16
CA PHE A 98 -0.13 12.60 1.56
C PHE A 98 0.37 13.81 0.75
N ASP A 99 1.61 14.25 0.99
CA ASP A 99 2.21 15.42 0.35
C ASP A 99 3.66 15.15 -0.09
N GLN A 100 4.32 16.18 -0.63
CA GLN A 100 5.69 16.11 -1.11
C GLN A 100 6.72 15.75 -0.03
N SER A 101 6.41 15.97 1.25
CA SER A 101 7.27 15.58 2.37
C SER A 101 7.10 14.13 2.80
N THR A 102 6.00 13.49 2.38
CA THR A 102 5.63 12.13 2.78
C THR A 102 6.32 11.11 1.86
N ILE A 103 7.23 10.31 2.40
CA ILE A 103 7.93 9.27 1.64
C ILE A 103 7.07 8.02 1.50
N TYR A 104 6.35 7.64 2.56
CA TYR A 104 5.45 6.49 2.58
C TYR A 104 4.28 6.73 3.52
N TRP A 105 3.15 6.06 3.31
CA TRP A 105 1.90 6.32 4.04
C TRP A 105 2.06 6.24 5.58
N THR A 106 2.93 5.36 6.08
CA THR A 106 3.20 5.24 7.52
C THR A 106 3.88 6.47 8.14
N MET A 107 4.42 7.35 7.31
CA MET A 107 5.13 8.57 7.72
C MET A 107 4.28 9.83 7.60
N SER A 108 3.03 9.71 7.14
CA SER A 108 2.17 10.86 6.86
C SER A 108 1.73 11.64 8.12
N GLY A 109 1.77 11.01 9.30
CA GLY A 109 1.18 11.55 10.54
C GLY A 109 -0.35 11.45 10.59
N PHE A 110 -0.98 10.74 9.63
CA PHE A 110 -2.43 10.60 9.46
C PHE A 110 -2.83 9.17 9.09
N LYS A 111 -2.25 8.18 9.79
CA LYS A 111 -2.46 6.77 9.52
C LYS A 111 -3.83 6.28 9.95
N LYS A 112 -4.38 5.36 9.16
CA LYS A 112 -5.52 4.51 9.51
C LYS A 112 -5.22 3.05 9.17
N ALA A 113 -5.61 2.12 10.02
CA ALA A 113 -5.32 0.72 9.80
C ALA A 113 -6.33 -0.23 10.46
N ASN A 114 -6.55 -1.38 9.79
CA ASN A 114 -7.26 -2.54 10.31
C ASN A 114 -6.35 -3.79 10.33
N THR A 115 -5.04 -3.60 10.54
CA THR A 115 -4.06 -4.68 10.43
C THR A 115 -3.59 -5.10 11.81
N ILE A 116 -3.43 -6.42 11.99
CA ILE A 116 -2.83 -7.02 13.18
C ILE A 116 -1.35 -7.28 12.88
N LEU A 117 -0.48 -6.93 13.84
CA LEU A 117 0.95 -7.21 13.74
C LEU A 117 1.25 -8.53 14.45
N PRO A 118 1.81 -9.54 13.73
CA PRO A 118 1.97 -10.91 14.26
C PRO A 118 2.90 -10.99 15.47
N TRP A 119 3.88 -10.08 15.57
CA TRP A 119 4.88 -10.06 16.66
C TRP A 119 4.43 -9.31 17.92
N GLN A 120 3.30 -8.61 17.85
CA GLN A 120 2.77 -7.81 18.96
C GLN A 120 1.36 -8.24 19.37
N ASP A 121 0.75 -9.16 18.61
CA ASP A 121 -0.66 -9.56 18.76
C ASP A 121 -1.59 -8.35 18.93
N CYS A 122 -1.30 -7.29 18.19
CA CYS A 122 -2.01 -6.02 18.31
C CYS A 122 -2.21 -5.35 16.94
N LYS A 123 -3.21 -4.46 16.90
CA LYS A 123 -3.48 -3.62 15.73
C LYS A 123 -2.38 -2.58 15.53
N ILE A 124 -2.12 -2.21 14.27
CA ILE A 124 -1.31 -1.03 13.99
C ILE A 124 -1.99 0.18 14.62
N LYS A 125 -1.21 0.94 15.39
CA LYS A 125 -1.71 2.17 16.01
C LYS A 125 -2.06 3.20 14.94
N GLU A 126 -3.30 3.65 14.95
CA GLU A 126 -3.74 4.81 14.15
C GLU A 126 -3.20 6.10 14.77
N ASP A 127 -3.03 7.15 13.95
CA ASP A 127 -2.68 8.46 14.46
C ASP A 127 -3.89 9.10 15.15
N ASP A 128 -3.65 9.87 16.22
CA ASP A 128 -4.67 10.47 17.07
C ASP A 128 -5.45 11.63 16.40
N PHE A 129 -5.21 11.89 15.13
CA PHE A 129 -5.93 12.95 14.40
C PHE A 129 -7.32 12.45 13.98
N PRO A 130 -8.39 13.07 14.48
CA PRO A 130 -9.76 12.59 14.26
C PRO A 130 -10.21 12.88 12.83
N VAL A 131 -10.05 11.92 11.95
CA VAL A 131 -10.70 11.94 10.64
C VAL A 131 -11.85 10.93 10.66
N SER A 132 -13.07 11.41 10.56
CA SER A 132 -14.24 10.54 10.47
C SER A 132 -14.31 9.82 9.12
N GLY A 133 -14.94 8.64 9.11
CA GLY A 133 -15.16 7.89 7.87
C GLY A 133 -14.02 6.95 7.48
N ASP A 134 -14.19 6.31 6.33
CA ASP A 134 -13.34 5.26 5.80
C ASP A 134 -12.49 5.71 4.62
N GLU A 135 -12.69 6.96 4.16
CA GLU A 135 -11.98 7.52 3.02
C GLU A 135 -10.52 7.79 3.37
N VAL A 136 -9.64 7.44 2.46
CA VAL A 136 -8.19 7.63 2.56
C VAL A 136 -7.66 8.07 1.19
N VAL A 137 -6.42 8.52 1.13
CA VAL A 137 -5.77 8.92 -0.13
C VAL A 137 -4.73 7.92 -0.60
N VAL A 138 -4.18 7.11 0.31
CA VAL A 138 -3.23 6.05 -0.01
C VAL A 138 -3.60 4.82 0.81
N VAL A 139 -3.45 3.65 0.22
CA VAL A 139 -3.55 2.33 0.86
C VAL A 139 -2.29 1.51 0.61
N ASP A 140 -2.00 0.60 1.54
CA ASP A 140 -0.90 -0.35 1.45
C ASP A 140 -1.23 -1.50 0.49
N GLY A 141 -0.21 -1.99 -0.20
CA GLY A 141 -0.34 -2.99 -1.26
C GLY A 141 -0.62 -4.41 -0.81
N MET A 142 -0.61 -4.72 0.51
CA MET A 142 -0.80 -6.09 0.98
C MET A 142 -2.17 -6.69 0.64
N TRP A 143 -3.22 -5.84 0.54
CA TRP A 143 -4.55 -6.21 0.10
C TRP A 143 -5.22 -5.01 -0.59
N LEU A 144 -5.51 -5.16 -1.87
CA LEU A 144 -6.13 -4.15 -2.72
C LEU A 144 -7.31 -4.77 -3.46
N PHE A 145 -8.47 -4.12 -3.44
CA PHE A 145 -9.67 -4.62 -4.10
C PHE A 145 -10.29 -3.55 -4.98
N THR A 146 -10.61 -3.90 -6.24
CA THR A 146 -11.08 -2.95 -7.25
C THR A 146 -11.93 -3.64 -8.32
N ARG A 147 -12.48 -2.88 -9.29
CA ARG A 147 -13.15 -3.42 -10.46
C ARG A 147 -12.18 -3.62 -11.61
N LYS A 148 -12.33 -4.72 -12.34
CA LYS A 148 -11.52 -5.01 -13.52
C LYS A 148 -11.68 -3.95 -14.62
N GLU A 149 -12.86 -3.37 -14.79
CA GLU A 149 -13.14 -2.35 -15.80
C GLU A 149 -12.24 -1.11 -15.69
N PHE A 150 -11.77 -0.78 -14.49
CA PHE A 150 -10.86 0.35 -14.32
C PHE A 150 -9.51 0.14 -14.99
N PHE A 151 -9.06 -1.10 -15.12
CA PHE A 151 -7.81 -1.46 -15.81
C PHE A 151 -7.85 -1.28 -17.33
N LEU A 152 -8.94 -0.75 -17.88
CA LEU A 152 -8.95 -0.19 -19.24
C LEU A 152 -8.23 1.18 -19.29
N GLU A 153 -8.11 1.89 -18.15
CA GLU A 153 -7.59 3.25 -18.08
C GLU A 153 -6.50 3.44 -17.01
N ILE A 154 -6.40 2.51 -16.05
CA ILE A 154 -5.33 2.45 -15.04
C ILE A 154 -4.51 1.18 -15.27
N TYR A 155 -3.29 1.14 -14.77
CA TYR A 155 -2.38 0.00 -14.94
C TYR A 155 -1.33 -0.05 -13.85
N TRP A 156 -0.73 -1.20 -13.67
CA TRP A 156 0.48 -1.32 -12.87
C TRP A 156 1.67 -0.84 -13.72
N ASP A 157 2.28 0.29 -13.34
CA ASP A 157 3.35 0.92 -14.11
C ASP A 157 4.66 0.14 -14.00
N GLU A 158 4.79 -0.91 -14.81
CA GLU A 158 5.94 -1.82 -14.84
C GLU A 158 7.20 -1.20 -15.44
N ASP A 159 7.07 -0.11 -16.17
CA ASP A 159 8.20 0.62 -16.75
C ASP A 159 8.89 1.47 -15.70
N SER A 160 8.12 2.13 -14.84
CA SER A 160 8.63 3.00 -13.76
C SER A 160 9.02 2.20 -12.51
N TYR A 161 8.24 1.19 -12.11
CA TYR A 161 8.44 0.44 -10.86
C TYR A 161 8.85 -1.01 -11.15
N ARG A 162 10.16 -1.22 -11.23
CA ARG A 162 10.76 -2.53 -11.57
C ARG A 162 11.01 -3.43 -10.37
N GLY A 163 10.71 -2.98 -9.15
CA GLY A 163 10.85 -3.72 -7.89
C GLY A 163 9.50 -4.06 -7.27
N PHE A 164 9.48 -4.06 -5.93
CA PHE A 164 8.32 -4.39 -5.10
C PHE A 164 7.83 -3.21 -4.26
N HIS A 165 8.11 -1.96 -4.67
CA HIS A 165 7.82 -0.75 -3.91
C HIS A 165 7.10 0.31 -4.74
N MET A 166 6.27 1.13 -4.07
CA MET A 166 5.57 2.30 -4.60
C MET A 166 4.49 2.02 -5.66
N TYR A 167 4.29 0.78 -6.05
CA TYR A 167 3.24 0.36 -6.99
C TYR A 167 1.83 0.64 -6.47
N ASP A 168 1.65 0.45 -5.17
CA ASP A 168 0.41 0.69 -4.43
C ASP A 168 0.08 2.19 -4.33
N VAL A 169 1.07 3.01 -3.99
CA VAL A 169 0.91 4.47 -3.91
C VAL A 169 0.68 5.06 -5.31
N ASP A 170 1.36 4.53 -6.34
CA ASP A 170 1.15 4.92 -7.73
C ASP A 170 -0.28 4.62 -8.20
N LEU A 171 -0.80 3.44 -7.92
CA LEU A 171 -2.18 3.08 -8.23
C LEU A 171 -3.17 4.01 -7.52
N CYS A 172 -2.91 4.36 -6.25
CA CYS A 172 -3.74 5.31 -5.51
C CYS A 172 -3.83 6.67 -6.23
N MET A 173 -2.71 7.18 -6.71
CA MET A 173 -2.70 8.44 -7.45
C MET A 173 -3.44 8.36 -8.78
N GLN A 174 -3.35 7.24 -9.50
CA GLN A 174 -4.13 7.02 -10.72
C GLN A 174 -5.64 7.05 -10.43
N ILE A 175 -6.10 6.40 -9.37
CA ILE A 175 -7.50 6.39 -8.92
C ILE A 175 -7.97 7.81 -8.56
N ILE A 176 -7.19 8.55 -7.78
CA ILE A 176 -7.50 9.94 -7.39
C ILE A 176 -7.55 10.84 -8.61
N ASN A 177 -6.59 10.72 -9.54
CA ASN A 177 -6.55 11.52 -10.77
C ASN A 177 -7.75 11.28 -11.69
N LYS A 178 -8.43 10.13 -11.55
CA LYS A 178 -9.72 9.83 -12.20
C LYS A 178 -10.95 10.38 -11.42
N GLY A 179 -10.73 11.11 -10.33
CA GLY A 179 -11.80 11.66 -9.49
C GLY A 179 -12.53 10.59 -8.65
N MET A 180 -11.95 9.40 -8.52
CA MET A 180 -12.52 8.31 -7.71
C MET A 180 -11.97 8.33 -6.28
N LYS A 181 -12.69 7.67 -5.37
CA LYS A 181 -12.37 7.57 -3.96
C LYS A 181 -11.64 6.29 -3.63
N ILE A 182 -10.79 6.37 -2.62
CA ILE A 182 -10.15 5.22 -1.99
C ILE A 182 -10.72 5.08 -0.59
N LYS A 183 -11.10 3.85 -0.18
CA LYS A 183 -11.66 3.59 1.15
C LYS A 183 -10.97 2.42 1.84
N LEU A 184 -10.97 2.44 3.15
CA LEU A 184 -10.64 1.26 3.95
C LEU A 184 -11.88 0.38 4.16
N LEU A 185 -11.72 -0.92 4.02
CA LEU A 185 -12.74 -1.90 4.41
C LEU A 185 -12.63 -2.16 5.92
N ARG A 186 -13.15 -1.21 6.74
CA ARG A 186 -12.88 -1.12 8.19
C ARG A 186 -13.23 -2.35 9.04
N LYS A 187 -14.14 -3.19 8.60
CA LYS A 187 -14.52 -4.41 9.33
C LYS A 187 -13.68 -5.62 8.93
N LEU A 188 -12.78 -5.46 7.97
CA LEU A 188 -11.87 -6.51 7.54
C LEU A 188 -10.59 -6.47 8.38
N TRP A 189 -10.37 -7.52 9.19
CA TRP A 189 -9.16 -7.71 9.97
C TRP A 189 -8.24 -8.70 9.29
N ILE A 190 -7.02 -8.26 8.99
CA ILE A 190 -5.96 -9.04 8.35
C ILE A 190 -4.69 -8.98 9.20
N GLN A 191 -3.99 -10.09 9.31
CA GLN A 191 -2.61 -10.13 9.74
C GLN A 191 -1.70 -10.16 8.53
N HIS A 192 -0.65 -9.34 8.53
CA HIS A 192 0.40 -9.32 7.52
C HIS A 192 1.70 -9.81 8.14
N ASN A 193 2.27 -10.88 7.59
CA ASN A 193 3.39 -11.61 8.21
C ASN A 193 4.77 -11.16 7.77
N SER A 194 4.88 -10.09 6.96
CA SER A 194 6.15 -9.51 6.56
C SER A 194 6.36 -8.10 7.06
N TYR A 195 7.62 -7.70 7.13
CA TYR A 195 8.05 -6.33 7.36
C TYR A 195 8.41 -5.68 6.03
N GLY A 196 8.02 -4.43 5.82
CA GLY A 196 8.52 -3.66 4.69
C GLY A 196 10.05 -3.55 4.73
N ASN A 197 10.69 -3.72 3.59
CA ASN A 197 12.13 -3.55 3.44
C ASN A 197 12.44 -2.21 2.78
N TRP A 198 12.99 -1.27 3.54
CA TRP A 198 13.38 0.04 3.03
C TRP A 198 14.80 0.02 2.47
N ASN A 199 14.95 -0.65 1.36
CA ASN A 199 16.21 -0.77 0.63
C ASN A 199 16.39 0.40 -0.37
N ILE A 200 17.44 0.33 -1.17
CA ILE A 200 17.72 1.36 -2.18
C ILE A 200 16.62 1.46 -3.24
N ASP A 201 15.97 0.35 -3.58
CA ASP A 201 14.91 0.32 -4.59
C ASP A 201 13.66 1.03 -4.10
N PHE A 202 13.35 0.93 -2.79
CA PHE A 202 12.31 1.73 -2.15
C PHE A 202 12.56 3.23 -2.35
N PHE A 203 13.77 3.72 -2.03
CA PHE A 203 14.10 5.16 -2.18
C PHE A 203 14.13 5.62 -3.63
N ASN A 204 14.57 4.77 -4.55
CA ASN A 204 14.50 5.06 -5.99
C ASN A 204 13.04 5.14 -6.46
N GLY A 205 12.20 4.22 -6.01
CA GLY A 205 10.76 4.25 -6.25
C GLY A 205 10.11 5.54 -5.76
N CYS A 206 10.45 6.00 -4.54
CA CYS A 206 9.97 7.28 -4.00
C CYS A 206 10.33 8.48 -4.90
N LYS A 207 11.57 8.53 -5.42
CA LYS A 207 11.98 9.60 -6.35
C LYS A 207 11.19 9.57 -7.65
N ILE A 208 10.98 8.38 -8.21
CA ILE A 208 10.17 8.18 -9.43
C ILE A 208 8.73 8.64 -9.16
N PHE A 209 8.16 8.24 -8.02
CA PHE A 209 6.82 8.61 -7.60
C PHE A 209 6.65 10.12 -7.53
N HIS A 210 7.50 10.83 -6.80
CA HIS A 210 7.42 12.28 -6.67
C HIS A 210 7.61 12.97 -8.03
N LYS A 211 8.57 12.53 -8.85
CA LYS A 211 8.73 13.09 -10.21
C LYS A 211 7.46 12.92 -11.07
N LYS A 212 6.74 11.80 -10.89
CA LYS A 212 5.51 11.50 -11.65
C LYS A 212 4.29 12.26 -11.14
N TRP A 213 4.15 12.43 -9.82
CA TRP A 213 2.90 12.82 -9.17
C TRP A 213 2.93 14.13 -8.39
N ASP A 214 4.06 14.84 -8.31
CA ASP A 214 4.18 16.13 -7.58
C ASP A 214 3.10 17.16 -8.00
N TYR A 215 2.62 17.08 -9.24
CA TYR A 215 1.63 18.03 -9.77
C TYR A 215 0.22 17.88 -9.16
N ILE A 216 -0.10 16.73 -8.54
CA ILE A 216 -1.39 16.52 -7.85
C ILE A 216 -1.27 16.57 -6.34
N LEU A 217 -0.05 16.52 -5.80
CA LEU A 217 0.18 16.61 -4.36
C LEU A 217 0.06 18.07 -3.86
N PRO A 218 -0.44 18.28 -2.65
CA PRO A 218 -0.92 17.30 -1.67
C PRO A 218 -2.30 16.75 -2.00
N VAL A 219 -2.54 15.48 -1.64
CA VAL A 219 -3.87 14.85 -1.66
C VAL A 219 -4.36 14.64 -0.24
N SER A 220 -5.66 14.88 0.00
CA SER A 220 -6.24 14.86 1.34
C SER A 220 -7.73 14.56 1.31
N VAL A 221 -8.22 13.81 2.31
CA VAL A 221 -9.66 13.69 2.59
C VAL A 221 -10.16 14.79 3.53
N MET A 222 -9.25 15.64 4.03
CA MET A 222 -9.52 16.78 4.91
C MET A 222 -9.23 18.10 4.20
N PRO A 223 -9.80 19.23 4.65
CA PRO A 223 -9.32 20.55 4.24
C PRO A 223 -7.82 20.70 4.52
N ILE A 224 -7.05 21.15 3.53
CA ILE A 224 -5.61 21.34 3.67
C ILE A 224 -5.36 22.67 4.40
N THR A 225 -4.86 22.59 5.64
CA THR A 225 -4.50 23.74 6.47
C THR A 225 -3.00 23.74 6.78
N GLU A 226 -2.46 24.87 7.21
CA GLU A 226 -1.06 24.97 7.65
C GLU A 226 -0.74 24.01 8.81
N GLU A 227 -1.69 23.78 9.71
CA GLU A 227 -1.54 22.85 10.81
C GLU A 227 -1.37 21.41 10.32
N ILE A 228 -2.20 20.98 9.35
CA ILE A 228 -2.11 19.65 8.73
C ILE A 228 -0.77 19.49 8.01
N GLN A 229 -0.37 20.47 7.21
CA GLN A 229 0.92 20.45 6.52
C GLN A 229 2.11 20.44 7.49
N LYS A 230 2.05 21.22 8.57
CA LYS A 230 3.08 21.22 9.63
C LYS A 230 3.18 19.87 10.31
N ARG A 231 2.05 19.26 10.67
CA ARG A 231 2.00 17.91 11.28
C ARG A 231 2.59 16.87 10.35
N ALA A 232 2.22 16.88 9.06
CA ALA A 232 2.75 15.93 8.06
C ALA A 232 4.29 16.04 7.96
N ARG A 233 4.82 17.26 7.81
CA ARG A 233 6.26 17.50 7.77
C ARG A 233 6.98 17.03 9.03
N GLN A 234 6.40 17.28 10.20
CA GLN A 234 6.98 16.83 11.48
C GLN A 234 7.00 15.31 11.59
N ALA A 235 5.92 14.63 11.18
CA ALA A 235 5.83 13.17 11.19
C ALA A 235 6.83 12.54 10.20
N ALA A 236 6.95 13.09 9.01
CA ALA A 236 7.92 12.65 8.01
C ALA A 236 9.36 12.81 8.51
N MET A 237 9.71 14.00 9.05
CA MET A 237 11.03 14.26 9.65
C MET A 237 11.34 13.30 10.80
N HIS A 238 10.39 13.12 11.73
CA HIS A 238 10.56 12.19 12.85
C HIS A 238 10.85 10.76 12.37
N SER A 239 10.08 10.29 11.40
CA SER A 239 10.24 8.94 10.82
C SER A 239 11.58 8.77 10.11
N ILE A 240 12.03 9.76 9.34
CA ILE A 240 13.34 9.74 8.66
C ILE A 240 14.48 9.71 9.69
N CYS A 241 14.38 10.54 10.74
CA CYS A 241 15.38 10.56 11.80
C CYS A 241 15.43 9.22 12.55
N LYS A 242 14.26 8.67 12.92
CA LYS A 242 14.16 7.36 13.59
C LYS A 242 14.77 6.26 12.72
N TYR A 243 14.41 6.18 11.45
CA TYR A 243 14.96 5.20 10.52
C TYR A 243 16.48 5.35 10.34
N GLY A 244 16.97 6.58 10.22
CA GLY A 244 18.40 6.86 10.14
C GLY A 244 19.17 6.40 11.39
N ILE A 245 18.60 6.58 12.59
CA ILE A 245 19.19 6.12 13.85
C ILE A 245 19.17 4.59 13.95
N GLU A 246 18.06 3.94 13.61
CA GLU A 246 17.94 2.47 13.64
C GLU A 246 18.88 1.83 12.63
N SER A 247 18.96 2.40 11.42
CA SER A 247 19.92 1.99 10.38
C SER A 247 21.37 2.15 10.85
N ALA A 248 21.71 3.29 11.48
CA ALA A 248 23.06 3.51 12.03
C ALA A 248 23.40 2.57 13.16
N LYS A 249 22.43 2.18 14.00
CA LYS A 249 22.61 1.18 15.06
C LYS A 249 22.85 -0.23 14.52
N SER A 250 22.13 -0.61 13.47
CA SER A 250 22.29 -1.90 12.79
C SER A 250 23.63 -1.98 12.04
N GLN A 251 24.15 -0.85 11.54
CA GLN A 251 25.36 -0.73 10.74
C GLN A 251 26.66 -0.68 11.53
N ARG A 252 26.64 -0.64 12.84
CA ARG A 252 27.88 -0.99 13.61
C ARG A 252 28.42 -2.36 13.23
N ARG A 253 27.70 -3.14 12.41
CA ARG A 253 28.10 -4.41 11.81
C ARG A 253 28.28 -4.39 10.27
N LEU A 254 27.85 -3.36 9.52
CA LEU A 254 27.93 -3.29 8.06
C LEU A 254 28.05 -1.82 7.60
N SER A 255 28.97 -1.54 6.68
CA SER A 255 29.42 -0.23 6.17
C SER A 255 28.37 0.89 5.91
N SER A 256 28.78 2.09 6.17
CA SER A 256 28.34 3.50 6.10
C SER A 256 27.32 4.00 5.05
N TRP A 257 26.62 3.20 4.28
CA TRP A 257 25.90 3.62 3.07
C TRP A 257 24.46 4.18 3.30
N PRO A 258 23.57 3.59 4.12
CA PRO A 258 22.24 4.14 4.37
C PRO A 258 22.23 5.46 5.15
N TYR A 259 23.24 5.73 5.97
CA TYR A 259 23.38 7.03 6.67
C TYR A 259 23.56 8.18 5.68
N LYS A 260 24.33 7.98 4.60
CA LYS A 260 24.53 8.99 3.55
C LYS A 260 23.24 9.26 2.76
N ILE A 261 22.35 8.26 2.62
CA ILE A 261 21.07 8.43 1.93
C ILE A 261 20.08 9.16 2.83
N ALA A 262 19.92 8.77 4.08
CA ALA A 262 19.05 9.46 5.04
C ALA A 262 19.49 10.92 5.24
N THR A 263 20.81 11.17 5.31
CA THR A 263 21.38 12.53 5.39
C THR A 263 21.18 13.30 4.09
N LYS A 264 21.31 12.67 2.90
CA LYS A 264 21.05 13.30 1.61
C LYS A 264 19.56 13.61 1.40
N ILE A 265 18.66 12.74 1.79
CA ILE A 265 17.20 12.97 1.77
C ILE A 265 16.85 14.11 2.74
N SER A 266 17.38 14.10 3.95
CA SER A 266 17.22 15.18 4.94
C SER A 266 17.77 16.52 4.42
N LEU A 267 18.86 16.52 3.66
CA LEU A 267 19.45 17.71 3.04
C LEU A 267 18.68 18.17 1.80
N LEU A 268 18.11 17.25 1.02
CA LEU A 268 17.23 17.60 -0.11
C LEU A 268 15.90 18.18 0.40
N LEU A 269 15.30 17.58 1.41
CA LEU A 269 14.09 18.11 2.06
C LEU A 269 14.36 19.46 2.77
N ARG A 270 15.60 19.73 3.24
CA ARG A 270 15.97 21.05 3.78
C ARG A 270 16.13 22.14 2.72
N LYS A 271 16.48 21.81 1.49
CA LYS A 271 16.65 22.81 0.41
C LYS A 271 15.31 23.32 -0.14
N ASP A 272 14.24 22.56 0.02
CA ASP A 272 12.90 22.91 -0.48
C ASP A 272 11.95 23.38 0.63
N ILE A 273 12.43 23.50 1.88
CA ILE A 273 11.63 23.87 3.06
C ILE A 273 12.00 25.27 3.62
N TRP A 274 13.01 25.97 3.04
CA TRP A 274 13.41 27.34 3.45
C TRP A 274 13.36 28.32 2.28
#